data_49f6ea1f377cc91c26296f87dde46428
#
_entry.id   49f6ea1f377cc91c26296f87dde46428
#
_cell.length_a   1.000
_cell.length_b   1.000
_cell.length_c   1.000
_cell.angle_alpha   90.00
_cell.angle_beta   90.00
_cell.angle_gamma   90.00
#
_symmetry.space_group_name_H-M   'P 1'
#
loop_
_entity.id
_entity.type
_entity.pdbx_description
1 polymer ?
#
loop_
_entity_poly.entity_id
_entity_poly.type
_entity_poly.pdbx_seq_one_letter_code
_entity_poly.pdbx_strand_id
1 'polypeptide(L)'
;GAVGGALTMNAGCYGAETKDVLVSAWGLTRAGERVDYALADFGYTYRHSQAPADIIWVEAIYRGTSDAPEAVAARIAEITSRRETTQPIREKTGGSTFKNPPGHSSWKLVDEAGWRGRLHAVTGGGAMFSELHSNFMINPGEATAADIEGLGETVRADVLQKTGVQLDWEIKRIGRALS
;
A
#
# COMPACT_ATOMS: atom_id res chain seq x y z
N GLY A 1 4.87 -4.70 6.04
CA GLY A 1 5.72 -4.51 4.86
C GLY A 1 7.20 -4.50 5.21
N ALA A 2 8.07 -4.48 4.21
CA ALA A 2 9.52 -4.41 4.39
C ALA A 2 10.03 -2.99 4.15
N VAL A 3 11.21 -2.67 4.73
CA VAL A 3 11.89 -1.36 4.52
C VAL A 3 12.17 -1.12 3.04
N GLY A 4 12.61 -2.13 2.29
CA GLY A 4 12.84 -2.01 0.85
C GLY A 4 11.59 -1.61 0.06
N GLY A 5 10.42 -2.14 0.43
CA GLY A 5 9.15 -1.71 -0.14
C GLY A 5 8.80 -0.26 0.19
N ALA A 6 9.09 0.18 1.43
CA ALA A 6 8.90 1.57 1.83
C ALA A 6 9.78 2.54 1.02
N LEU A 7 11.04 2.18 0.79
CA LEU A 7 11.96 2.94 -0.06
C LEU A 7 11.45 3.05 -1.51
N THR A 8 10.98 1.93 -2.07
CA THR A 8 10.55 1.88 -3.47
C THR A 8 9.31 2.72 -3.75
N MET A 9 8.40 2.88 -2.78
CA MET A 9 7.12 3.55 -3.00
C MET A 9 6.91 4.82 -2.16
N ASN A 10 7.93 5.32 -1.46
CA ASN A 10 7.76 6.42 -0.50
C ASN A 10 6.58 6.14 0.45
N ALA A 11 6.61 4.99 1.12
CA ALA A 11 5.51 4.60 1.99
C ALA A 11 5.24 5.65 3.07
N GLY A 12 3.98 5.91 3.32
CA GLY A 12 3.58 6.90 4.31
C GLY A 12 2.18 6.66 4.86
N CYS A 13 1.97 7.09 6.09
CA CYS A 13 0.67 7.11 6.75
C CYS A 13 0.68 8.15 7.88
N TYR A 14 -0.50 8.58 8.31
CA TYR A 14 -0.67 9.52 9.41
C TYR A 14 0.15 10.82 9.30
N GLY A 15 0.27 11.33 8.06
CA GLY A 15 0.94 12.62 7.79
C GLY A 15 2.46 12.55 7.67
N ALA A 16 3.07 11.36 7.70
CA ALA A 16 4.51 11.16 7.50
C ALA A 16 4.76 10.18 6.36
N GLU A 17 5.86 10.37 5.64
CA GLU A 17 6.33 9.52 4.54
C GLU A 17 7.80 9.12 4.76
N THR A 18 8.25 8.11 4.02
CA THR A 18 9.66 7.65 4.06
C THR A 18 10.63 8.80 3.82
N LYS A 19 10.33 9.70 2.88
CA LYS A 19 11.16 10.87 2.55
C LYS A 19 11.42 11.82 3.72
N ASP A 20 10.53 11.85 4.71
CA ASP A 20 10.62 12.80 5.82
C ASP A 20 11.70 12.41 6.84
N VAL A 21 12.11 11.14 6.83
CA VAL A 21 13.08 10.58 7.77
C VAL A 21 14.29 9.91 7.12
N LEU A 22 14.24 9.61 5.82
CA LEU A 22 15.32 8.96 5.10
C LEU A 22 16.52 9.93 4.94
N VAL A 23 17.72 9.42 5.20
CA VAL A 23 18.98 10.10 4.90
C VAL A 23 19.61 9.54 3.64
N SER A 24 19.77 8.22 3.59
CA SER A 24 20.34 7.49 2.46
C SER A 24 19.96 6.02 2.52
N ALA A 25 20.15 5.33 1.42
CA ALA A 25 20.06 3.88 1.37
C ALA A 25 21.09 3.34 0.36
N TRP A 26 21.42 2.04 0.48
CA TRP A 26 22.14 1.36 -0.56
C TRP A 26 21.51 0.01 -0.89
N GLY A 27 21.77 -0.43 -2.09
CA GLY A 27 21.25 -1.68 -2.60
C GLY A 27 22.16 -2.31 -3.64
N LEU A 28 21.69 -3.43 -4.19
CA LEU A 28 22.36 -4.16 -5.27
C LEU A 28 21.52 -4.10 -6.54
N THR A 29 22.16 -3.91 -7.68
CA THR A 29 21.56 -4.14 -8.98
C THR A 29 21.37 -5.64 -9.20
N ARG A 30 20.65 -6.03 -10.27
CA ARG A 30 20.54 -7.46 -10.66
C ARG A 30 21.86 -8.05 -11.12
N ALA A 31 22.86 -7.23 -11.48
CA ALA A 31 24.23 -7.68 -11.77
C ALA A 31 25.09 -7.87 -10.51
N GLY A 32 24.56 -7.55 -9.32
CA GLY A 32 25.29 -7.65 -8.05
C GLY A 32 26.14 -6.41 -7.74
N GLU A 33 26.01 -5.34 -8.49
CA GLU A 33 26.75 -4.10 -8.26
C GLU A 33 26.10 -3.28 -7.15
N ARG A 34 26.94 -2.76 -6.23
CA ARG A 34 26.48 -1.85 -5.19
C ARG A 34 26.14 -0.48 -5.78
N VAL A 35 25.01 0.04 -5.37
CA VAL A 35 24.54 1.39 -5.68
C VAL A 35 24.12 2.11 -4.40
N ASP A 36 24.60 3.33 -4.22
CA ASP A 36 24.29 4.16 -3.06
C ASP A 36 23.40 5.31 -3.50
N TYR A 37 22.37 5.60 -2.71
CA TYR A 37 21.36 6.64 -2.96
C TYR A 37 21.26 7.58 -1.77
N ALA A 38 21.48 8.87 -1.99
CA ALA A 38 21.05 9.90 -1.06
C ALA A 38 19.54 10.15 -1.19
N LEU A 39 18.91 10.79 -0.21
CA LEU A 39 17.47 11.11 -0.25
C LEU A 39 17.06 11.79 -1.58
N ALA A 40 17.88 12.73 -2.08
CA ALA A 40 17.57 13.47 -3.31
C ALA A 40 17.48 12.58 -4.55
N ASP A 41 18.24 11.49 -4.59
CA ASP A 41 18.30 10.58 -5.74
C ASP A 41 17.04 9.77 -5.93
N PHE A 42 16.23 9.65 -4.87
CA PHE A 42 14.95 8.95 -4.94
C PHE A 42 13.86 9.73 -5.69
N GLY A 43 13.97 11.05 -5.81
CA GLY A 43 12.97 11.88 -6.48
C GLY A 43 11.55 11.60 -6.02
N TYR A 44 11.34 11.45 -4.71
CA TYR A 44 10.08 11.00 -4.12
C TYR A 44 8.89 11.90 -4.43
N THR A 45 7.82 11.26 -4.85
CA THR A 45 6.47 11.84 -4.92
C THR A 45 5.47 10.91 -4.22
N TYR A 46 4.18 11.21 -4.27
CA TYR A 46 3.16 10.38 -3.63
C TYR A 46 3.17 8.94 -4.19
N ARG A 47 3.49 7.97 -3.34
CA ARG A 47 3.57 6.52 -3.67
C ARG A 47 4.48 6.21 -4.86
N HIS A 48 5.55 7.01 -5.02
CA HIS A 48 6.49 6.84 -6.12
C HIS A 48 7.92 7.23 -5.73
N SER A 49 8.88 6.51 -6.34
CA SER A 49 10.31 6.80 -6.33
C SER A 49 10.83 6.74 -7.77
N GLN A 50 11.83 7.57 -8.10
CA GLN A 50 12.55 7.51 -9.38
C GLN A 50 13.66 6.46 -9.38
N ALA A 51 14.00 5.89 -8.22
CA ALA A 51 14.98 4.80 -8.16
C ALA A 51 14.51 3.61 -9.01
N PRO A 52 15.42 2.90 -9.71
CA PRO A 52 15.06 1.74 -10.52
C PRO A 52 14.32 0.68 -9.70
N ALA A 53 13.24 0.11 -10.26
CA ALA A 53 12.36 -0.81 -9.57
C ALA A 53 12.99 -2.18 -9.26
N ASP A 54 14.13 -2.49 -9.87
CA ASP A 54 14.86 -3.74 -9.78
C ASP A 54 16.01 -3.72 -8.76
N ILE A 55 16.23 -2.60 -8.06
CA ILE A 55 17.20 -2.52 -6.97
C ILE A 55 16.75 -3.40 -5.79
N ILE A 56 17.68 -4.21 -5.30
CA ILE A 56 17.52 -4.99 -4.07
C ILE A 56 18.09 -4.17 -2.93
N TRP A 57 17.21 -3.48 -2.17
CA TRP A 57 17.63 -2.65 -1.04
C TRP A 57 18.19 -3.50 0.09
N VAL A 58 19.36 -3.12 0.61
CA VAL A 58 20.10 -3.85 1.66
C VAL A 58 20.06 -3.09 2.98
N GLU A 59 20.28 -1.76 2.93
CA GLU A 59 20.34 -0.93 4.13
C GLU A 59 19.73 0.44 3.86
N ALA A 60 19.14 1.03 4.90
CA ALA A 60 18.67 2.41 4.89
C ALA A 60 19.06 3.10 6.20
N ILE A 61 19.47 4.36 6.10
CA ILE A 61 19.78 5.24 7.22
C ILE A 61 18.64 6.23 7.38
N TYR A 62 18.02 6.22 8.56
CA TYR A 62 16.95 7.15 8.92
C TYR A 62 17.42 8.11 10.02
N ARG A 63 16.89 9.32 9.98
CA ARG A 63 17.09 10.33 11.03
C ARG A 63 15.77 10.56 11.75
N GLY A 64 15.77 10.34 13.06
CA GLY A 64 14.68 10.70 13.96
C GLY A 64 15.03 11.92 14.79
N THR A 65 14.02 12.44 15.48
CA THR A 65 14.20 13.45 16.54
C THR A 65 14.24 12.73 17.87
N SER A 66 15.22 13.06 18.71
CA SER A 66 15.32 12.51 20.06
C SER A 66 14.16 13.02 20.93
N ASP A 67 13.56 12.11 21.69
CA ASP A 67 12.46 12.43 22.60
C ASP A 67 12.46 11.44 23.78
N ALA A 68 11.68 11.73 24.83
CA ALA A 68 11.54 10.85 25.97
C ALA A 68 10.94 9.49 25.55
N PRO A 69 11.51 8.35 26.00
CA PRO A 69 11.01 7.02 25.64
C PRO A 69 9.51 6.83 25.86
N GLU A 70 8.99 7.38 26.96
CA GLU A 70 7.58 7.31 27.33
C GLU A 70 6.69 8.07 26.34
N ALA A 71 7.14 9.22 25.85
CA ALA A 71 6.43 10.01 24.84
C ALA A 71 6.42 9.30 23.48
N VAL A 72 7.53 8.66 23.10
CA VAL A 72 7.61 7.84 21.90
C VAL A 72 6.66 6.65 22.01
N ALA A 73 6.68 5.92 23.13
CA ALA A 73 5.81 4.77 23.37
C ALA A 73 4.32 5.17 23.33
N ALA A 74 3.96 6.31 23.92
CA ALA A 74 2.58 6.81 23.90
C ALA A 74 2.09 7.09 22.46
N ARG A 75 2.91 7.74 21.61
CA ARG A 75 2.57 7.98 20.18
C ARG A 75 2.42 6.68 19.39
N ILE A 76 3.29 5.71 19.63
CA ILE A 76 3.17 4.39 18.98
C ILE A 76 1.86 3.70 19.41
N ALA A 77 1.53 3.72 20.70
CA ALA A 77 0.30 3.14 21.21
C ALA A 77 -0.95 3.82 20.63
N GLU A 78 -0.96 5.14 20.53
CA GLU A 78 -2.04 5.91 19.92
C GLU A 78 -2.24 5.52 18.44
N ILE A 79 -1.16 5.49 17.64
CA ILE A 79 -1.23 5.10 16.23
C ILE A 79 -1.71 3.65 16.09
N THR A 80 -1.22 2.74 16.94
CA THR A 80 -1.62 1.33 16.93
C THR A 80 -3.11 1.18 17.22
N SER A 81 -3.59 1.82 18.29
CA SER A 81 -5.01 1.81 18.66
C SER A 81 -5.90 2.38 17.54
N ARG A 82 -5.49 3.50 16.95
CA ARG A 82 -6.21 4.10 15.82
C ARG A 82 -6.26 3.15 14.61
N ARG A 83 -5.18 2.44 14.32
CA ARG A 83 -5.14 1.46 13.23
C ARG A 83 -6.06 0.28 13.49
N GLU A 84 -6.09 -0.25 14.71
CA GLU A 84 -6.96 -1.36 15.09
C GLU A 84 -8.45 -1.04 14.90
N THR A 85 -8.84 0.22 15.09
CA THR A 85 -10.22 0.68 14.95
C THR A 85 -10.60 1.08 13.52
N THR A 86 -9.63 1.35 12.65
CA THR A 86 -9.89 1.90 11.31
C THR A 86 -9.44 1.02 10.15
N GLN A 87 -8.62 -0.02 10.41
CA GLN A 87 -8.04 -0.86 9.37
C GLN A 87 -8.16 -2.35 9.74
N PRO A 88 -8.37 -3.25 8.79
CA PRO A 88 -8.50 -4.69 9.02
C PRO A 88 -7.11 -5.35 9.23
N ILE A 89 -6.36 -4.90 10.26
CA ILE A 89 -4.96 -5.30 10.47
C ILE A 89 -4.78 -6.78 10.84
N ARG A 90 -5.85 -7.47 11.22
CA ARG A 90 -5.84 -8.90 11.55
C ARG A 90 -6.32 -9.78 10.38
N GLU A 91 -6.78 -9.16 9.29
CA GLU A 91 -7.25 -9.88 8.11
C GLU A 91 -6.11 -10.17 7.13
N LYS A 92 -6.33 -11.15 6.26
CA LYS A 92 -5.42 -11.43 5.14
C LYS A 92 -5.59 -10.35 4.07
N THR A 93 -4.82 -9.28 4.16
CA THR A 93 -4.89 -8.12 3.27
C THR A 93 -3.52 -7.66 2.80
N GLY A 94 -3.46 -7.08 1.60
CA GLY A 94 -2.28 -6.41 1.07
C GLY A 94 -2.16 -4.92 1.48
N GLY A 95 -3.06 -4.41 2.32
CA GLY A 95 -3.15 -2.99 2.67
C GLY A 95 -4.05 -2.21 1.72
N SER A 96 -3.78 -0.90 1.56
CA SER A 96 -4.52 -0.06 0.62
C SER A 96 -4.43 -0.58 -0.80
N THR A 97 -5.56 -0.86 -1.41
CA THR A 97 -5.64 -1.45 -2.75
C THR A 97 -5.36 -0.43 -3.84
N PHE A 98 -5.97 0.75 -3.72
CA PHE A 98 -5.87 1.83 -4.70
C PHE A 98 -5.24 3.08 -4.09
N LYS A 99 -4.50 3.81 -4.92
CA LYS A 99 -4.03 5.16 -4.60
C LYS A 99 -5.21 6.10 -4.49
N ASN A 100 -5.08 7.14 -3.68
CA ASN A 100 -6.07 8.21 -3.68
C ASN A 100 -5.91 9.04 -4.97
N PRO A 101 -6.96 9.14 -5.81
CA PRO A 101 -6.94 10.05 -6.96
C PRO A 101 -6.87 11.51 -6.51
N PRO A 102 -6.34 12.43 -7.33
CA PRO A 102 -6.32 13.85 -7.00
C PRO A 102 -7.69 14.37 -6.58
N GLY A 103 -7.78 14.97 -5.40
CA GLY A 103 -9.03 15.52 -4.86
C GLY A 103 -10.03 14.49 -4.32
N HIS A 104 -9.73 13.20 -4.38
CA HIS A 104 -10.63 12.13 -3.94
C HIS A 104 -9.98 11.17 -2.93
N SER A 105 -10.83 10.45 -2.20
CA SER A 105 -10.41 9.33 -1.36
C SER A 105 -10.88 8.02 -2.00
N SER A 106 -9.97 7.12 -2.33
CA SER A 106 -10.30 5.84 -2.97
C SER A 106 -11.31 5.01 -2.16
N TRP A 107 -11.19 4.99 -0.82
CA TRP A 107 -12.13 4.26 0.02
C TRP A 107 -13.57 4.81 -0.08
N LYS A 108 -13.75 6.13 -0.24
CA LYS A 108 -15.09 6.73 -0.43
C LYS A 108 -15.69 6.31 -1.77
N LEU A 109 -14.90 6.37 -2.84
CA LEU A 109 -15.34 5.98 -4.17
C LEU A 109 -15.76 4.49 -4.22
N VAL A 110 -14.98 3.62 -3.59
CA VAL A 110 -15.31 2.18 -3.49
C VAL A 110 -16.59 1.95 -2.66
N ASP A 111 -16.74 2.71 -1.58
CA ASP A 111 -17.91 2.66 -0.69
C ASP A 111 -19.18 3.14 -1.38
N GLU A 112 -19.12 4.31 -2.01
CA GLU A 112 -20.22 4.91 -2.79
C GLU A 112 -20.63 4.03 -3.97
N ALA A 113 -19.68 3.29 -4.56
CA ALA A 113 -19.97 2.31 -5.59
C ALA A 113 -20.66 1.04 -5.07
N GLY A 114 -20.76 0.85 -3.74
CA GLY A 114 -21.46 -0.27 -3.10
C GLY A 114 -20.62 -1.53 -2.93
N TRP A 115 -19.29 -1.40 -2.81
CA TRP A 115 -18.40 -2.55 -2.71
C TRP A 115 -17.90 -2.87 -1.29
N ARG A 116 -18.24 -2.07 -0.30
CA ARG A 116 -17.94 -2.36 1.11
C ARG A 116 -18.58 -3.67 1.55
N GLY A 117 -17.79 -4.62 2.05
CA GLY A 117 -18.28 -5.89 2.60
C GLY A 117 -18.91 -6.86 1.58
N ARG A 118 -18.89 -6.50 0.29
CA ARG A 118 -19.51 -7.32 -0.76
C ARG A 118 -18.52 -8.38 -1.25
N LEU A 119 -18.89 -9.64 -1.05
CA LEU A 119 -18.13 -10.79 -1.59
C LEU A 119 -18.27 -10.86 -3.12
N HIS A 120 -17.15 -11.06 -3.80
CA HIS A 120 -17.07 -11.24 -5.25
C HIS A 120 -16.12 -12.40 -5.56
N ALA A 121 -16.59 -13.35 -6.33
CA ALA A 121 -15.82 -14.51 -6.77
C ALA A 121 -15.71 -14.53 -8.29
N VAL A 122 -14.51 -14.81 -8.79
CA VAL A 122 -14.22 -15.02 -10.21
C VAL A 122 -13.99 -16.50 -10.48
N THR A 123 -13.24 -17.17 -9.60
CA THR A 123 -12.84 -18.57 -9.77
C THR A 123 -13.35 -19.52 -8.68
N GLY A 124 -13.91 -19.00 -7.57
CA GLY A 124 -14.52 -19.85 -6.57
C GLY A 124 -14.53 -19.34 -5.14
N GLY A 125 -13.35 -18.96 -4.58
CA GLY A 125 -13.26 -18.63 -3.15
C GLY A 125 -13.80 -17.27 -2.75
N GLY A 126 -13.74 -16.33 -3.66
CA GLY A 126 -14.19 -14.96 -3.47
C GLY A 126 -13.30 -14.10 -2.58
N ALA A 127 -13.22 -12.83 -2.95
CA ALA A 127 -12.58 -11.76 -2.19
C ALA A 127 -13.59 -10.66 -1.91
N MET A 128 -13.29 -9.75 -0.99
CA MET A 128 -14.16 -8.62 -0.69
C MET A 128 -13.34 -7.40 -0.24
N PHE A 129 -13.92 -6.21 -0.34
CA PHE A 129 -13.41 -5.05 0.38
C PHE A 129 -13.90 -5.10 1.82
N SER A 130 -13.01 -4.80 2.76
CA SER A 130 -13.30 -4.87 4.19
C SER A 130 -14.49 -3.99 4.58
N GLU A 131 -15.33 -4.49 5.46
CA GLU A 131 -16.39 -3.70 6.08
C GLU A 131 -15.85 -2.54 6.92
N LEU A 132 -14.65 -2.72 7.50
CA LEU A 132 -14.01 -1.68 8.31
C LEU A 132 -13.39 -0.57 7.46
N HIS A 133 -12.82 -0.91 6.30
CA HIS A 133 -12.17 0.05 5.41
C HIS A 133 -12.27 -0.39 3.95
N SER A 134 -13.08 0.29 3.15
CA SER A 134 -13.41 -0.07 1.77
C SER A 134 -12.32 0.15 0.72
N ASN A 135 -11.07 0.44 1.13
CA ASN A 135 -9.89 0.37 0.26
C ASN A 135 -8.92 -0.77 0.63
N PHE A 136 -9.34 -1.68 1.51
CA PHE A 136 -8.57 -2.86 1.87
C PHE A 136 -9.29 -4.11 1.35
N MET A 137 -8.73 -4.73 0.31
CA MET A 137 -9.20 -6.06 -0.10
C MET A 137 -8.73 -7.09 0.91
N ILE A 138 -9.62 -8.00 1.26
CA ILE A 138 -9.35 -9.12 2.16
C ILE A 138 -9.68 -10.45 1.48
N ASN A 139 -8.88 -11.46 1.84
CA ASN A 139 -9.17 -12.86 1.54
C ASN A 139 -9.85 -13.50 2.74
N PRO A 140 -11.16 -13.72 2.72
CA PRO A 140 -11.88 -14.31 3.86
C PRO A 140 -11.56 -15.80 4.06
N GLY A 141 -10.85 -16.45 3.14
CA GLY A 141 -10.45 -17.84 3.28
C GLY A 141 -9.81 -18.42 2.03
N GLU A 142 -10.61 -18.69 1.02
CA GLU A 142 -10.26 -19.51 -0.14
C GLU A 142 -10.06 -18.70 -1.44
N ALA A 143 -9.98 -17.35 -1.36
CA ALA A 143 -9.77 -16.53 -2.55
C ALA A 143 -8.42 -16.82 -3.20
N THR A 144 -8.45 -17.04 -4.50
CA THR A 144 -7.25 -17.14 -5.34
C THR A 144 -6.71 -15.72 -5.67
N ALA A 145 -5.50 -15.66 -6.22
CA ALA A 145 -4.97 -14.39 -6.76
C ALA A 145 -5.88 -13.83 -7.85
N ALA A 146 -6.49 -14.69 -8.68
CA ALA A 146 -7.43 -14.28 -9.73
C ALA A 146 -8.72 -13.68 -9.14
N ASP A 147 -9.22 -14.19 -8.01
CA ASP A 147 -10.39 -13.61 -7.33
C ASP A 147 -10.08 -12.20 -6.81
N ILE A 148 -8.91 -12.02 -6.19
CA ILE A 148 -8.48 -10.73 -5.66
C ILE A 148 -8.25 -9.71 -6.77
N GLU A 149 -7.54 -10.10 -7.84
CA GLU A 149 -7.28 -9.24 -8.99
C GLU A 149 -8.57 -8.92 -9.74
N GLY A 150 -9.42 -9.92 -9.97
CA GLY A 150 -10.71 -9.76 -10.64
C GLY A 150 -11.66 -8.84 -9.87
N LEU A 151 -11.73 -8.94 -8.54
CA LEU A 151 -12.47 -7.99 -7.71
C LEU A 151 -11.95 -6.57 -7.93
N GLY A 152 -10.64 -6.37 -7.88
CA GLY A 152 -10.05 -5.04 -8.04
C GLY A 152 -10.36 -4.44 -9.42
N GLU A 153 -10.23 -5.20 -10.51
CA GLU A 153 -10.56 -4.71 -11.85
C GLU A 153 -12.06 -4.43 -12.02
N THR A 154 -12.93 -5.28 -11.45
CA THR A 154 -14.38 -5.06 -11.46
C THR A 154 -14.73 -3.75 -10.76
N VAL A 155 -14.14 -3.50 -9.58
CA VAL A 155 -14.40 -2.28 -8.81
C VAL A 155 -13.85 -1.04 -9.53
N ARG A 156 -12.68 -1.13 -10.16
CA ARG A 156 -12.13 -0.03 -10.97
C ARG A 156 -13.06 0.37 -12.12
N ALA A 157 -13.59 -0.62 -12.83
CA ALA A 157 -14.53 -0.39 -13.94
C ALA A 157 -15.85 0.24 -13.44
N ASP A 158 -16.41 -0.29 -12.33
CA ASP A 158 -17.67 0.18 -11.77
C ASP A 158 -17.55 1.61 -11.19
N VAL A 159 -16.46 1.91 -10.47
CA VAL A 159 -16.18 3.28 -9.97
C VAL A 159 -16.04 4.25 -11.14
N LEU A 160 -15.26 3.89 -12.17
CA LEU A 160 -15.11 4.74 -13.35
C LEU A 160 -16.47 5.02 -14.02
N GLN A 161 -17.29 3.99 -14.19
CA GLN A 161 -18.63 4.12 -14.78
C GLN A 161 -19.55 5.03 -13.96
N LYS A 162 -19.53 4.91 -12.63
CA LYS A 162 -20.44 5.64 -11.73
C LYS A 162 -20.00 7.06 -11.43
N THR A 163 -18.70 7.32 -11.39
CA THR A 163 -18.13 8.58 -10.88
C THR A 163 -17.29 9.34 -11.91
N GLY A 164 -16.89 8.71 -12.99
CA GLY A 164 -15.93 9.26 -13.95
C GLY A 164 -14.47 9.27 -13.43
N VAL A 165 -14.21 8.77 -12.21
CA VAL A 165 -12.88 8.78 -11.59
C VAL A 165 -12.20 7.43 -11.79
N GLN A 166 -11.00 7.44 -12.37
CA GLN A 166 -10.20 6.24 -12.53
C GLN A 166 -9.41 5.95 -11.24
N LEU A 167 -9.47 4.72 -10.75
CA LEU A 167 -8.65 4.22 -9.65
C LEU A 167 -7.36 3.59 -10.17
N ASP A 168 -6.24 3.93 -9.54
CA ASP A 168 -4.93 3.34 -9.82
C ASP A 168 -4.52 2.39 -8.70
N TRP A 169 -3.97 1.23 -9.07
CA TRP A 169 -3.46 0.26 -8.12
C TRP A 169 -2.31 0.83 -7.27
N GLU A 170 -2.39 0.67 -5.95
CA GLU A 170 -1.27 0.84 -5.02
C GLU A 170 -0.55 -0.49 -4.79
N ILE A 171 -1.30 -1.58 -4.69
CA ILE A 171 -0.77 -2.94 -4.59
C ILE A 171 -0.01 -3.31 -5.87
N LYS A 172 1.16 -3.92 -5.72
CA LYS A 172 1.93 -4.47 -6.84
C LYS A 172 1.50 -5.90 -7.13
N ARG A 173 1.15 -6.16 -8.39
CA ARG A 173 0.84 -7.50 -8.89
C ARG A 173 2.11 -8.11 -9.45
N ILE A 174 2.50 -9.27 -8.96
CA ILE A 174 3.72 -9.99 -9.36
C ILE A 174 3.38 -11.44 -9.67
N GLY A 175 4.14 -12.04 -10.56
CA GLY A 175 3.94 -13.42 -10.98
C GLY A 175 3.52 -13.52 -12.45
N ARG A 176 3.12 -14.71 -12.85
CA ARG A 176 2.62 -15.02 -14.19
C ARG A 176 1.19 -15.55 -14.06
N ALA A 177 0.31 -15.17 -14.98
CA ALA A 177 -0.98 -15.83 -15.09
C ALA A 177 -0.78 -17.32 -15.37
N LEU A 178 -1.58 -18.17 -14.73
CA LEU A 178 -1.65 -19.57 -15.09
C LEU A 178 -2.33 -19.65 -16.47
N SER A 179 -1.68 -20.31 -17.40
CA SER A 179 -2.22 -20.61 -18.72
C SER A 179 -3.30 -21.68 -18.65
#